data_7dcf88f182a74686c7828336b92e327b
#
_entry.id   7dcf88f182a74686c7828336b92e327b
#
_cell.length_a   1.000
_cell.length_b   1.000
_cell.length_c   1.000
_cell.angle_alpha   90.00
_cell.angle_beta   90.00
_cell.angle_gamma   90.00
#
_symmetry.space_group_name_H-M   'P 1'
#
loop_
_entity.id
_entity.type
_entity.pdbx_description
1 polymer ?
#
loop_
_entity_poly.entity_id
_entity_poly.type
_entity_poly.pdbx_seq_one_letter_code
_entity_poly.pdbx_strand_id
1 'polypeptide(L)'
;MLPAIVVEHVSKEFLLRHNRAMGIKTRFLALFHKNKRERRELFQALDDVSFTVERGEALGLLGHNGSGKSTLLQIIAGILQPSKGRVIARGRVAPLIQLGVGFNPELTGYENIFLNASLYGFLNKEIKQRVHDIVEFSEIGNFIDTPLKHYSSGMQMRLGFSVAVYLQPDILLADEILAVGDQSFQEKCLAKIADMRNHGMTLLLVSHSMEQVNKFCDRFVRLEHGRAVQSSAFKKGDTSCGHVITDNK
;
A
#
# COMPACT_ATOMS: atom_id res chain seq x y z
N MET A 1 -3.29 -16.34 -19.21
CA MET A 1 -2.09 -15.85 -18.49
C MET A 1 -2.31 -16.08 -17.00
N LEU A 2 -1.24 -16.20 -16.18
CA LEU A 2 -1.41 -16.30 -14.74
C LEU A 2 -1.70 -14.91 -14.15
N PRO A 3 -2.63 -14.77 -13.17
CA PRO A 3 -2.92 -13.49 -12.54
C PRO A 3 -1.69 -12.90 -11.83
N ALA A 4 -1.61 -11.56 -11.77
CA ALA A 4 -0.53 -10.85 -11.10
C ALA A 4 -0.60 -11.01 -9.58
N ILE A 5 -1.82 -10.92 -9.01
CA ILE A 5 -2.05 -11.11 -7.57
C ILE A 5 -3.12 -12.18 -7.38
N VAL A 6 -2.86 -13.11 -6.45
CA VAL A 6 -3.82 -14.12 -6.02
C VAL A 6 -3.93 -14.05 -4.50
N VAL A 7 -5.12 -13.82 -4.00
CA VAL A 7 -5.47 -13.84 -2.58
C VAL A 7 -6.40 -15.02 -2.36
N GLU A 8 -5.99 -16.00 -1.56
CA GLU A 8 -6.72 -17.24 -1.34
C GLU A 8 -6.98 -17.47 0.15
N HIS A 9 -8.24 -17.40 0.55
CA HIS A 9 -8.74 -17.69 1.90
C HIS A 9 -7.96 -16.96 3.01
N VAL A 10 -7.62 -15.69 2.76
CA VAL A 10 -6.78 -14.90 3.66
C VAL A 10 -7.58 -14.44 4.87
N SER A 11 -7.10 -14.85 6.06
CA SER A 11 -7.56 -14.34 7.34
C SER A 11 -6.41 -13.76 8.14
N LYS A 12 -6.68 -12.70 8.93
CA LYS A 12 -5.69 -12.08 9.81
C LYS A 12 -6.26 -11.77 11.17
N GLU A 13 -5.62 -12.31 12.20
CA GLU A 13 -5.93 -12.08 13.59
C GLU A 13 -4.79 -11.32 14.27
N PHE A 14 -5.13 -10.36 15.13
CA PHE A 14 -4.20 -9.65 16.00
C PHE A 14 -4.53 -9.94 17.46
N LEU A 15 -3.50 -10.19 18.27
CA LEU A 15 -3.64 -10.32 19.70
C LEU A 15 -3.54 -8.94 20.36
N LEU A 16 -4.69 -8.37 20.73
CA LEU A 16 -4.75 -7.13 21.51
C LEU A 16 -4.48 -7.43 22.98
N ARG A 17 -3.47 -6.78 23.55
CA ARG A 17 -3.15 -6.86 24.97
C ARG A 17 -3.55 -5.57 25.64
N HIS A 18 -4.67 -5.57 26.34
CA HIS A 18 -5.08 -4.45 27.16
C HIS A 18 -4.31 -4.46 28.49
N ASN A 19 -3.86 -3.29 28.95
CA ASN A 19 -3.17 -3.10 30.23
C ASN A 19 -1.77 -3.75 30.34
N ARG A 20 -0.88 -3.49 29.37
CA ARG A 20 0.54 -3.78 29.57
C ARG A 20 1.09 -2.82 30.61
N ALA A 21 1.41 -3.32 31.82
CA ALA A 21 2.14 -2.55 32.83
C ALA A 21 3.54 -2.19 32.25
N MET A 22 3.66 -0.99 31.68
CA MET A 22 4.91 -0.45 31.15
C MET A 22 5.78 0.12 32.29
N GLY A 23 6.41 -0.75 33.06
CA GLY A 23 7.39 -0.32 34.05
C GLY A 23 7.65 -1.37 35.13
N ILE A 24 8.90 -1.44 35.60
CA ILE A 24 9.32 -2.36 36.66
C ILE A 24 8.53 -2.09 37.96
N LYS A 25 8.22 -0.82 38.27
CA LYS A 25 7.42 -0.41 39.44
C LYS A 25 5.96 -0.90 39.35
N THR A 26 5.34 -0.88 38.17
CA THR A 26 3.95 -1.37 37.97
C THR A 26 3.88 -2.87 37.98
N ARG A 27 4.93 -3.59 37.61
CA ARG A 27 5.03 -5.04 37.75
C ARG A 27 5.09 -5.48 39.22
N PHE A 28 5.81 -4.75 40.08
CA PHE A 28 5.89 -5.03 41.51
C PHE A 28 4.56 -4.75 42.22
N LEU A 29 3.86 -3.68 41.84
CA LEU A 29 2.53 -3.36 42.38
C LEU A 29 1.43 -4.32 41.88
N ALA A 30 1.60 -4.90 40.70
CA ALA A 30 0.66 -5.88 40.14
C ALA A 30 0.71 -7.24 40.88
N LEU A 31 1.78 -7.57 41.61
CA LEU A 31 1.88 -8.75 42.47
C LEU A 31 0.96 -8.67 43.69
N PHE A 32 0.62 -7.45 44.14
CA PHE A 32 -0.25 -7.21 45.30
C PHE A 32 -1.70 -6.90 44.92
N HIS A 33 -2.00 -6.65 43.62
CA HIS A 33 -3.38 -6.45 43.15
C HIS A 33 -3.83 -7.60 42.26
N LYS A 34 -4.53 -8.55 42.87
CA LYS A 34 -5.09 -9.80 42.30
C LYS A 34 -6.09 -9.61 41.14
N ASN A 35 -6.39 -8.35 40.72
CA ASN A 35 -7.51 -8.04 39.81
C ASN A 35 -7.17 -7.41 38.47
N LYS A 36 -5.88 -7.38 38.06
CA LYS A 36 -5.51 -6.93 36.71
C LYS A 36 -4.95 -8.10 35.88
N ARG A 37 -5.78 -9.13 35.62
CA ARG A 37 -5.46 -10.13 34.60
C ARG A 37 -5.32 -9.41 33.25
N GLU A 38 -4.18 -9.61 32.57
CA GLU A 38 -4.03 -9.21 31.16
C GLU A 38 -5.24 -9.76 30.38
N ARG A 39 -6.10 -8.87 29.92
CA ARG A 39 -7.17 -9.26 29.02
C ARG A 39 -6.57 -9.36 27.62
N ARG A 40 -6.48 -10.58 27.13
CA ARG A 40 -6.07 -10.87 25.75
C ARG A 40 -7.35 -10.96 24.93
N GLU A 41 -7.45 -10.14 23.93
CA GLU A 41 -8.57 -10.13 22.99
C GLU A 41 -8.04 -10.42 21.60
N LEU A 42 -8.66 -11.37 20.89
CA LEU A 42 -8.36 -11.63 19.48
C LEU A 42 -9.21 -10.68 18.65
N PHE A 43 -8.55 -9.83 17.89
CA PHE A 43 -9.17 -8.95 16.92
C PHE A 43 -8.98 -9.52 15.52
N GLN A 44 -10.07 -9.92 14.88
CA GLN A 44 -10.07 -10.43 13.51
C GLN A 44 -10.16 -9.24 12.53
N ALA A 45 -9.03 -8.95 11.86
CA ALA A 45 -8.94 -7.87 10.91
C ALA A 45 -9.35 -8.27 9.50
N LEU A 46 -9.13 -9.55 9.13
CA LEU A 46 -9.55 -10.15 7.86
C LEU A 46 -10.12 -11.55 8.13
N ASP A 47 -11.18 -11.90 7.40
CA ASP A 47 -11.90 -13.14 7.54
C ASP A 47 -12.25 -13.71 6.16
N ASP A 48 -11.50 -14.74 5.73
CA ASP A 48 -11.70 -15.51 4.51
C ASP A 48 -11.81 -14.69 3.21
N VAL A 49 -10.85 -13.79 3.00
CA VAL A 49 -10.82 -12.93 1.80
C VAL A 49 -10.18 -13.67 0.64
N SER A 50 -10.89 -13.72 -0.50
CA SER A 50 -10.40 -14.35 -1.74
C SER A 50 -10.72 -13.48 -2.96
N PHE A 51 -9.72 -13.18 -3.79
CA PHE A 51 -9.86 -12.56 -5.12
C PHE A 51 -8.56 -12.68 -5.90
N THR A 52 -8.64 -12.37 -7.20
CA THR A 52 -7.48 -12.31 -8.10
C THR A 52 -7.39 -10.95 -8.76
N VAL A 53 -6.18 -10.55 -9.19
CA VAL A 53 -5.95 -9.38 -10.03
C VAL A 53 -5.16 -9.84 -11.26
N GLU A 54 -5.69 -9.58 -12.43
CA GLU A 54 -5.03 -9.95 -13.67
C GLU A 54 -3.84 -9.03 -13.99
N ARG A 55 -2.93 -9.47 -14.85
CA ARG A 55 -1.81 -8.62 -15.27
C ARG A 55 -2.31 -7.41 -16.07
N GLY A 56 -1.84 -6.22 -15.71
CA GLY A 56 -2.27 -4.96 -16.32
C GLY A 56 -3.65 -4.47 -15.86
N GLU A 57 -4.34 -5.24 -15.00
CA GLU A 57 -5.62 -4.82 -14.42
C GLU A 57 -5.41 -3.76 -13.34
N ALA A 58 -6.32 -2.80 -13.26
CA ALA A 58 -6.45 -1.90 -12.13
C ALA A 58 -7.66 -2.31 -11.28
N LEU A 59 -7.40 -2.85 -10.09
CA LEU A 59 -8.40 -3.24 -9.11
C LEU A 59 -8.51 -2.21 -7.99
N GLY A 60 -9.75 -1.75 -7.73
CA GLY A 60 -10.08 -0.93 -6.57
C GLY A 60 -10.44 -1.79 -5.36
N LEU A 61 -9.88 -1.50 -4.19
CA LEU A 61 -10.28 -2.08 -2.92
C LEU A 61 -11.06 -1.04 -2.11
N LEU A 62 -12.39 -1.18 -2.09
CA LEU A 62 -13.30 -0.27 -1.40
C LEU A 62 -13.65 -0.75 0.01
N GLY A 63 -13.95 0.18 0.89
CA GLY A 63 -14.47 -0.12 2.22
C GLY A 63 -14.29 1.05 3.19
N HIS A 64 -15.04 1.04 4.29
CA HIS A 64 -14.91 2.04 5.35
C HIS A 64 -13.59 1.90 6.12
N ASN A 65 -13.27 2.91 6.92
CA ASN A 65 -12.12 2.84 7.83
C ASN A 65 -12.33 1.67 8.83
N GLY A 66 -11.25 0.89 9.02
CA GLY A 66 -11.32 -0.31 9.86
C GLY A 66 -11.87 -1.56 9.17
N SER A 67 -12.21 -1.53 7.87
CA SER A 67 -12.69 -2.72 7.15
C SER A 67 -11.61 -3.75 6.80
N GLY A 68 -10.32 -3.46 7.07
CA GLY A 68 -9.20 -4.38 6.82
C GLY A 68 -8.36 -4.06 5.57
N LYS A 69 -8.68 -3.01 4.82
CA LYS A 69 -7.99 -2.65 3.55
C LYS A 69 -6.47 -2.53 3.70
N SER A 70 -6.01 -1.69 4.63
CA SER A 70 -4.57 -1.46 4.85
C SER A 70 -3.86 -2.74 5.36
N THR A 71 -4.55 -3.57 6.16
CA THR A 71 -4.04 -4.88 6.59
C THR A 71 -3.84 -5.81 5.39
N LEU A 72 -4.84 -5.89 4.50
CA LEU A 72 -4.77 -6.71 3.31
C LEU A 72 -3.67 -6.22 2.36
N LEU A 73 -3.56 -4.90 2.18
CA LEU A 73 -2.53 -4.30 1.35
C LEU A 73 -1.12 -4.60 1.88
N GLN A 74 -0.90 -4.53 3.21
CA GLN A 74 0.37 -4.92 3.84
C GLN A 74 0.69 -6.41 3.66
N ILE A 75 -0.33 -7.28 3.66
CA ILE A 75 -0.14 -8.72 3.40
C ILE A 75 0.26 -8.93 1.93
N ILE A 76 -0.39 -8.26 0.98
CA ILE A 76 -0.04 -8.34 -0.45
C ILE A 76 1.36 -7.79 -0.72
N ALA A 77 1.76 -6.74 -0.01
CA ALA A 77 3.11 -6.18 -0.07
C ALA A 77 4.19 -7.09 0.57
N GLY A 78 3.80 -8.18 1.24
CA GLY A 78 4.74 -9.05 1.96
C GLY A 78 5.27 -8.47 3.28
N ILE A 79 4.73 -7.33 3.74
CA ILE A 79 5.10 -6.68 5.00
C ILE A 79 4.53 -7.44 6.20
N LEU A 80 3.33 -8.01 6.02
CA LEU A 80 2.60 -8.73 7.06
C LEU A 80 2.25 -10.14 6.59
N GLN A 81 2.42 -11.12 7.48
CA GLN A 81 2.02 -12.51 7.20
C GLN A 81 0.52 -12.70 7.52
N PRO A 82 -0.24 -13.41 6.69
CA PRO A 82 -1.61 -13.81 7.02
C PRO A 82 -1.61 -14.84 8.16
N SER A 83 -2.70 -14.92 8.93
CA SER A 83 -2.91 -15.97 9.95
C SER A 83 -3.37 -17.29 9.32
N LYS A 84 -4.16 -17.20 8.22
CA LYS A 84 -4.61 -18.34 7.40
C LYS A 84 -4.64 -17.92 5.94
N GLY A 85 -4.62 -18.91 5.05
CA GLY A 85 -4.62 -18.67 3.61
C GLY A 85 -3.25 -18.27 3.08
N ARG A 86 -3.22 -17.77 1.84
CA ARG A 86 -1.99 -17.34 1.19
C ARG A 86 -2.22 -16.21 0.20
N VAL A 87 -1.15 -15.45 -0.05
CA VAL A 87 -1.08 -14.45 -1.11
C VAL A 87 0.09 -14.77 -2.03
N ILE A 88 -0.14 -14.65 -3.33
CA ILE A 88 0.88 -14.80 -4.36
C ILE A 88 0.89 -13.52 -5.19
N ALA A 89 1.98 -12.77 -5.15
CA ALA A 89 2.24 -11.64 -6.05
C ALA A 89 3.34 -12.05 -7.04
N ARG A 90 3.08 -11.91 -8.34
CA ARG A 90 3.99 -12.33 -9.42
C ARG A 90 4.58 -11.12 -10.11
N GLY A 91 5.77 -10.74 -9.72
CA GLY A 91 6.49 -9.59 -10.20
C GLY A 91 7.01 -8.73 -9.05
N ARG A 92 7.62 -7.60 -9.41
CA ARG A 92 8.14 -6.63 -8.44
C ARG A 92 7.01 -5.75 -7.94
N VAL A 93 6.83 -5.72 -6.63
CA VAL A 93 5.76 -4.95 -5.96
C VAL A 93 6.34 -3.67 -5.38
N ALA A 94 5.79 -2.52 -5.75
CA ALA A 94 6.10 -1.24 -5.12
C ALA A 94 4.89 -0.75 -4.31
N PRO A 95 4.96 -0.77 -2.97
CA PRO A 95 3.88 -0.26 -2.14
C PRO A 95 4.02 1.25 -1.92
N LEU A 96 2.99 2.02 -2.28
CA LEU A 96 2.83 3.44 -1.91
C LEU A 96 2.08 3.62 -0.57
N ILE A 97 1.98 2.57 0.23
CA ILE A 97 1.19 2.55 1.48
C ILE A 97 1.77 3.48 2.54
N GLN A 98 3.08 3.57 2.58
CA GLN A 98 3.82 4.41 3.51
C GLN A 98 5.06 4.92 2.76
N LEU A 99 4.90 6.00 2.03
CA LEU A 99 6.01 6.63 1.30
C LEU A 99 7.15 6.96 2.25
N GLY A 100 8.36 6.52 1.90
CA GLY A 100 9.53 6.68 2.76
C GLY A 100 9.75 5.58 3.81
N VAL A 101 8.92 4.55 3.87
CA VAL A 101 9.24 3.35 4.65
C VAL A 101 10.53 2.72 4.13
N GLY A 102 11.44 2.42 5.06
CA GLY A 102 12.78 1.94 4.73
C GLY A 102 13.79 3.05 4.47
N PHE A 103 13.40 4.32 4.49
CA PHE A 103 14.35 5.42 4.48
C PHE A 103 15.14 5.49 5.79
N ASN A 104 16.43 5.76 5.66
CA ASN A 104 17.30 6.03 6.80
C ASN A 104 17.53 7.55 6.91
N PRO A 105 17.13 8.20 8.02
CA PRO A 105 17.29 9.64 8.19
C PRO A 105 18.73 10.14 8.14
N GLU A 106 19.70 9.29 8.46
CA GLU A 106 21.13 9.65 8.48
C GLU A 106 21.78 9.58 7.09
N LEU A 107 21.14 8.90 6.14
CA LEU A 107 21.63 8.82 4.76
C LEU A 107 21.08 9.99 3.92
N THR A 108 21.84 10.35 2.88
CA THR A 108 21.43 11.35 1.88
C THR A 108 20.21 10.88 1.07
N GLY A 109 19.56 11.78 0.37
CA GLY A 109 18.49 11.43 -0.58
C GLY A 109 18.96 10.44 -1.63
N TYR A 110 20.18 10.66 -2.17
CA TYR A 110 20.80 9.77 -3.15
C TYR A 110 20.97 8.34 -2.60
N GLU A 111 21.54 8.19 -1.41
CA GLU A 111 21.74 6.88 -0.78
C GLU A 111 20.40 6.21 -0.43
N ASN A 112 19.41 6.99 -0.03
CA ASN A 112 18.06 6.47 0.24
C ASN A 112 17.34 5.97 -1.01
N ILE A 113 17.60 6.53 -2.21
CA ILE A 113 17.11 5.96 -3.47
C ILE A 113 17.58 4.52 -3.61
N PHE A 114 18.89 4.26 -3.42
CA PHE A 114 19.45 2.91 -3.53
C PHE A 114 18.93 1.96 -2.46
N LEU A 115 18.87 2.44 -1.20
CA LEU A 115 18.36 1.66 -0.09
C LEU A 115 16.91 1.22 -0.35
N ASN A 116 16.03 2.16 -0.68
CA ASN A 116 14.60 1.90 -0.89
C ASN A 116 14.35 1.03 -2.12
N ALA A 117 15.01 1.33 -3.23
CA ALA A 117 14.91 0.54 -4.45
C ALA A 117 15.38 -0.92 -4.27
N SER A 118 16.43 -1.13 -3.46
CA SER A 118 16.92 -2.47 -3.14
C SER A 118 15.89 -3.27 -2.33
N LEU A 119 15.12 -2.62 -1.45
CA LEU A 119 14.01 -3.26 -0.72
C LEU A 119 12.89 -3.75 -1.66
N TYR A 120 12.71 -3.09 -2.81
CA TYR A 120 11.76 -3.51 -3.85
C TYR A 120 12.34 -4.56 -4.80
N GLY A 121 13.58 -5.03 -4.54
CA GLY A 121 14.23 -6.09 -5.32
C GLY A 121 14.91 -5.61 -6.60
N PHE A 122 15.21 -4.31 -6.74
CA PHE A 122 15.98 -3.77 -7.87
C PHE A 122 17.48 -3.87 -7.63
N LEU A 123 18.21 -4.19 -8.69
CA LEU A 123 19.67 -4.26 -8.64
C LEU A 123 20.29 -2.87 -8.78
N ASN A 124 21.47 -2.66 -8.18
CA ASN A 124 22.16 -1.36 -8.25
C ASN A 124 22.39 -0.87 -9.69
N LYS A 125 22.58 -1.75 -10.65
CA LYS A 125 22.72 -1.41 -12.06
C LYS A 125 21.44 -0.80 -12.63
N GLU A 126 20.29 -1.35 -12.31
CA GLU A 126 18.97 -0.85 -12.74
C GLU A 126 18.67 0.50 -12.09
N ILE A 127 19.00 0.64 -10.80
CA ILE A 127 18.80 1.89 -10.05
C ILE A 127 19.64 3.03 -10.65
N LYS A 128 20.92 2.77 -10.93
CA LYS A 128 21.83 3.76 -11.55
C LYS A 128 21.30 4.30 -12.88
N GLN A 129 20.59 3.51 -13.67
CA GLN A 129 20.00 3.93 -14.93
C GLN A 129 18.79 4.86 -14.75
N ARG A 130 18.15 4.83 -13.56
CA ARG A 130 16.92 5.58 -13.26
C ARG A 130 17.12 6.72 -12.25
N VAL A 131 18.27 6.77 -11.59
CA VAL A 131 18.48 7.72 -10.49
C VAL A 131 18.34 9.18 -10.94
N HIS A 132 18.78 9.52 -12.15
CA HIS A 132 18.62 10.86 -12.69
C HIS A 132 17.14 11.23 -12.83
N ASP A 133 16.34 10.36 -13.45
CA ASP A 133 14.90 10.58 -13.65
C ASP A 133 14.15 10.65 -12.32
N ILE A 134 14.56 9.83 -11.33
CA ILE A 134 14.00 9.85 -9.98
C ILE A 134 14.23 11.21 -9.32
N VAL A 135 15.47 11.71 -9.37
CA VAL A 135 15.85 12.99 -8.78
C VAL A 135 15.11 14.14 -9.45
N GLU A 136 15.09 14.17 -10.79
CA GLU A 136 14.40 15.20 -11.57
C GLU A 136 12.90 15.22 -11.27
N PHE A 137 12.24 14.07 -11.27
CA PHE A 137 10.82 13.98 -10.99
C PHE A 137 10.46 14.41 -9.55
N SER A 138 11.33 14.09 -8.58
CA SER A 138 11.10 14.42 -7.16
C SER A 138 11.16 15.92 -6.87
N GLU A 139 11.75 16.71 -7.76
CA GLU A 139 11.97 18.17 -7.61
C GLU A 139 12.73 18.55 -6.34
N ILE A 140 13.57 17.66 -5.83
CA ILE A 140 14.37 17.89 -4.63
C ILE A 140 15.61 18.74 -4.96
N GLY A 141 16.10 18.64 -6.20
CA GLY A 141 17.23 19.43 -6.69
C GLY A 141 18.50 19.22 -5.87
N ASN A 142 19.11 20.31 -5.44
CA ASN A 142 20.40 20.29 -4.73
C ASN A 142 20.35 19.65 -3.33
N PHE A 143 19.15 19.36 -2.80
CA PHE A 143 19.03 18.67 -1.51
C PHE A 143 19.33 17.17 -1.60
N ILE A 144 19.53 16.62 -2.80
CA ILE A 144 19.74 15.17 -3.01
C ILE A 144 20.94 14.63 -2.21
N ASP A 145 21.98 15.43 -2.03
CA ASP A 145 23.19 15.07 -1.29
C ASP A 145 23.09 15.43 0.23
N THR A 146 21.92 15.87 0.68
CA THR A 146 21.65 16.21 2.09
C THR A 146 21.00 15.03 2.80
N PRO A 147 21.36 14.73 4.08
CA PRO A 147 20.70 13.70 4.89
C PRO A 147 19.19 13.94 5.04
N LEU A 148 18.40 12.85 4.97
CA LEU A 148 16.93 12.90 4.99
C LEU A 148 16.34 13.53 6.26
N LYS A 149 17.06 13.51 7.38
CA LYS A 149 16.64 14.19 8.61
C LYS A 149 16.42 15.71 8.45
N HIS A 150 16.98 16.30 7.41
CA HIS A 150 16.81 17.72 7.06
C HIS A 150 15.71 17.95 6.02
N TYR A 151 15.07 16.89 5.51
CA TYR A 151 13.97 17.00 4.55
C TYR A 151 12.65 17.32 5.25
N SER A 152 11.82 18.14 4.61
CA SER A 152 10.43 18.25 5.00
C SER A 152 9.68 16.93 4.69
N SER A 153 8.54 16.72 5.35
CA SER A 153 7.69 15.56 5.05
C SER A 153 7.28 15.50 3.57
N GLY A 154 7.02 16.66 2.96
CA GLY A 154 6.71 16.77 1.53
C GLY A 154 7.89 16.31 0.64
N MET A 155 9.12 16.71 0.95
CA MET A 155 10.31 16.25 0.23
C MET A 155 10.51 14.74 0.34
N GLN A 156 10.32 14.17 1.54
CA GLN A 156 10.41 12.73 1.74
C GLN A 156 9.35 11.97 0.94
N MET A 157 8.10 12.47 0.92
CA MET A 157 7.01 11.87 0.15
C MET A 157 7.29 11.96 -1.35
N ARG A 158 7.76 13.12 -1.86
CA ARG A 158 8.13 13.30 -3.28
C ARG A 158 9.22 12.33 -3.68
N LEU A 159 10.28 12.18 -2.86
CA LEU A 159 11.35 11.22 -3.13
C LEU A 159 10.84 9.78 -3.14
N GLY A 160 10.08 9.37 -2.11
CA GLY A 160 9.54 8.02 -1.99
C GLY A 160 8.63 7.64 -3.15
N PHE A 161 7.75 8.56 -3.57
CA PHE A 161 6.89 8.36 -4.74
C PHE A 161 7.73 8.21 -6.02
N SER A 162 8.71 9.10 -6.24
CA SER A 162 9.57 9.08 -7.42
C SER A 162 10.33 7.75 -7.54
N VAL A 163 10.88 7.25 -6.44
CA VAL A 163 11.54 5.93 -6.41
C VAL A 163 10.56 4.84 -6.84
N ALA A 164 9.36 4.81 -6.25
CA ALA A 164 8.39 3.75 -6.50
C ALA A 164 7.92 3.69 -7.96
N VAL A 165 7.73 4.86 -8.63
CA VAL A 165 7.17 4.90 -10.00
C VAL A 165 8.23 4.81 -11.09
N TYR A 166 9.43 5.34 -10.88
CA TYR A 166 10.48 5.34 -11.90
C TYR A 166 11.23 4.00 -12.00
N LEU A 167 11.16 3.17 -10.98
CA LEU A 167 11.69 1.81 -11.03
C LEU A 167 10.85 0.85 -11.88
N GLN A 168 9.68 1.28 -12.34
CA GLN A 168 8.78 0.50 -13.20
C GLN A 168 8.45 -0.87 -12.60
N PRO A 169 7.77 -0.92 -11.45
CA PRO A 169 7.33 -2.18 -10.85
C PRO A 169 6.27 -2.85 -11.72
N ASP A 170 6.15 -4.19 -11.60
CA ASP A 170 5.08 -4.95 -12.25
C ASP A 170 3.72 -4.68 -11.58
N ILE A 171 3.73 -4.43 -10.26
CA ILE A 171 2.56 -4.22 -9.42
C ILE A 171 2.76 -2.98 -8.55
N LEU A 172 1.84 -2.03 -8.64
CA LEU A 172 1.78 -0.84 -7.79
C LEU A 172 0.63 -0.98 -6.79
N LEU A 173 0.93 -0.87 -5.49
CA LEU A 173 -0.07 -0.86 -4.42
C LEU A 173 -0.21 0.57 -3.91
N ALA A 174 -1.37 1.19 -4.10
CA ALA A 174 -1.65 2.55 -3.69
C ALA A 174 -2.75 2.59 -2.60
N ASP A 175 -2.49 3.30 -1.49
CA ASP A 175 -3.47 3.52 -0.41
C ASP A 175 -3.83 5.00 -0.41
N GLU A 176 -5.06 5.38 -0.75
CA GLU A 176 -5.66 6.74 -0.77
C GLU A 176 -4.73 7.92 -1.14
N ILE A 177 -3.43 7.65 -1.25
CA ILE A 177 -2.33 8.61 -1.25
C ILE A 177 -1.96 8.96 -2.70
N LEU A 178 -2.91 9.45 -3.46
CA LEU A 178 -2.57 10.27 -4.62
C LEU A 178 -2.44 11.76 -4.22
N ALA A 179 -2.57 12.08 -2.92
CA ALA A 179 -2.43 13.41 -2.34
C ALA A 179 -0.99 13.64 -1.84
N VAL A 180 0.01 13.39 -2.68
CA VAL A 180 1.44 13.62 -2.36
C VAL A 180 1.86 15.01 -2.81
N GLY A 181 2.40 15.81 -1.90
CA GLY A 181 2.89 17.15 -2.21
C GLY A 181 1.78 18.17 -2.47
N ASP A 182 2.08 19.18 -3.28
CA ASP A 182 1.12 20.17 -3.73
C ASP A 182 0.31 19.67 -4.95
N GLN A 183 -0.67 20.47 -5.38
CA GLN A 183 -1.57 20.11 -6.47
C GLN A 183 -0.81 19.83 -7.78
N SER A 184 0.24 20.60 -8.10
CA SER A 184 1.02 20.40 -9.32
C SER A 184 1.76 19.07 -9.32
N PHE A 185 2.34 18.68 -8.19
CA PHE A 185 3.01 17.40 -8.05
C PHE A 185 2.01 16.22 -8.06
N GLN A 186 0.82 16.40 -7.48
CA GLN A 186 -0.25 15.39 -7.56
C GLN A 186 -0.65 15.11 -9.01
N GLU A 187 -0.82 16.14 -9.82
CA GLU A 187 -1.14 15.99 -11.25
C GLU A 187 -0.05 15.23 -12.00
N LYS A 188 1.23 15.52 -11.72
CA LYS A 188 2.38 14.76 -12.26
C LYS A 188 2.34 13.29 -11.82
N CYS A 189 2.05 13.01 -10.55
CA CYS A 189 1.92 11.66 -10.03
C CYS A 189 0.82 10.88 -10.75
N LEU A 190 -0.36 11.47 -10.92
CA LEU A 190 -1.48 10.85 -11.61
C LEU A 190 -1.16 10.56 -13.09
N ALA A 191 -0.53 11.52 -13.79
CA ALA A 191 -0.10 11.35 -15.17
C ALA A 191 0.91 10.19 -15.28
N LYS A 192 1.86 10.09 -14.33
CA LYS A 192 2.85 9.01 -14.32
C LYS A 192 2.23 7.63 -14.09
N ILE A 193 1.28 7.53 -13.15
CA ILE A 193 0.54 6.27 -12.92
C ILE A 193 -0.27 5.87 -14.17
N ALA A 194 -0.93 6.82 -14.83
CA ALA A 194 -1.67 6.57 -16.05
C ALA A 194 -0.76 6.06 -17.18
N ASP A 195 0.42 6.68 -17.36
CA ASP A 195 1.44 6.22 -18.30
C ASP A 195 1.90 4.79 -18.01
N MET A 196 2.22 4.48 -16.75
CA MET A 196 2.64 3.13 -16.33
C MET A 196 1.53 2.08 -16.59
N ARG A 197 0.26 2.43 -16.34
CA ARG A 197 -0.88 1.56 -16.66
C ARG A 197 -0.98 1.26 -18.16
N ASN A 198 -0.80 2.27 -19.01
CA ASN A 198 -0.81 2.10 -20.47
C ASN A 198 0.31 1.16 -20.95
N HIS A 199 1.40 1.06 -20.16
CA HIS A 199 2.49 0.11 -20.39
C HIS A 199 2.31 -1.24 -19.70
N GLY A 200 1.12 -1.55 -19.18
CA GLY A 200 0.76 -2.87 -18.64
C GLY A 200 1.07 -3.09 -17.16
N MET A 201 1.34 -2.03 -16.39
CA MET A 201 1.47 -2.14 -14.93
C MET A 201 0.14 -2.51 -14.28
N THR A 202 0.18 -3.46 -13.35
CA THR A 202 -0.97 -3.84 -12.50
C THR A 202 -1.12 -2.86 -11.36
N LEU A 203 -2.33 -2.35 -11.12
CA LEU A 203 -2.63 -1.41 -10.04
C LEU A 203 -3.60 -2.03 -9.03
N LEU A 204 -3.27 -1.98 -7.74
CA LEU A 204 -4.24 -2.18 -6.66
C LEU A 204 -4.40 -0.87 -5.89
N LEU A 205 -5.57 -0.23 -6.05
CA LEU A 205 -5.88 1.05 -5.42
C LEU A 205 -6.84 0.84 -4.25
N VAL A 206 -6.42 1.21 -3.06
CA VAL A 206 -7.28 1.28 -1.88
C VAL A 206 -7.90 2.66 -1.78
N SER A 207 -9.22 2.74 -1.65
CA SER A 207 -9.92 3.99 -1.43
C SER A 207 -11.22 3.78 -0.64
N HIS A 208 -11.70 4.85 -0.02
CA HIS A 208 -13.06 4.94 0.52
C HIS A 208 -14.02 5.63 -0.47
N SER A 209 -13.51 6.23 -1.55
CA SER A 209 -14.27 6.95 -2.57
C SER A 209 -14.53 6.07 -3.80
N MET A 210 -15.81 5.80 -4.07
CA MET A 210 -16.24 5.12 -5.29
C MET A 210 -15.87 5.92 -6.54
N GLU A 211 -15.89 7.24 -6.48
CA GLU A 211 -15.55 8.12 -7.59
C GLU A 211 -14.10 7.94 -8.02
N GLN A 212 -13.15 7.91 -7.05
CA GLN A 212 -11.74 7.67 -7.34
C GLN A 212 -11.53 6.28 -7.95
N VAL A 213 -12.18 5.26 -7.39
CA VAL A 213 -12.06 3.89 -7.89
C VAL A 213 -12.63 3.78 -9.30
N ASN A 214 -13.78 4.38 -9.59
CA ASN A 214 -14.37 4.40 -10.94
C ASN A 214 -13.47 5.12 -11.97
N LYS A 215 -12.76 6.17 -11.53
CA LYS A 215 -11.84 6.93 -12.41
C LYS A 215 -10.58 6.16 -12.76
N PHE A 216 -10.03 5.36 -11.83
CA PHE A 216 -8.70 4.76 -11.97
C PHE A 216 -8.72 3.24 -12.12
N CYS A 217 -9.82 2.55 -11.84
CA CYS A 217 -9.87 1.09 -11.80
C CYS A 217 -10.82 0.52 -12.87
N ASP A 218 -10.54 -0.72 -13.27
CA ASP A 218 -11.37 -1.47 -14.23
C ASP A 218 -12.47 -2.25 -13.49
N ARG A 219 -12.22 -2.60 -12.22
CA ARG A 219 -13.07 -3.38 -11.34
C ARG A 219 -12.81 -3.01 -9.88
N PHE A 220 -13.74 -3.35 -8.99
CA PHE A 220 -13.52 -3.20 -7.56
C PHE A 220 -13.93 -4.45 -6.76
N VAL A 221 -13.34 -4.57 -5.57
CA VAL A 221 -13.75 -5.47 -4.49
C VAL A 221 -14.09 -4.61 -3.28
N ARG A 222 -15.24 -4.85 -2.66
CA ARG A 222 -15.65 -4.16 -1.44
C ARG A 222 -15.36 -5.02 -0.23
N LEU A 223 -14.65 -4.42 0.74
CA LEU A 223 -14.37 -5.01 2.05
C LEU A 223 -15.28 -4.41 3.11
N GLU A 224 -15.97 -5.28 3.86
CA GLU A 224 -16.77 -4.93 5.03
C GLU A 224 -16.45 -5.89 6.18
N HIS A 225 -16.08 -5.34 7.35
CA HIS A 225 -15.74 -6.14 8.54
C HIS A 225 -14.75 -7.27 8.27
N GLY A 226 -13.73 -7.01 7.45
CA GLY A 226 -12.70 -7.98 7.11
C GLY A 226 -13.07 -9.01 6.05
N ARG A 227 -14.26 -8.94 5.45
CA ARG A 227 -14.74 -9.87 4.41
C ARG A 227 -14.92 -9.17 3.07
N ALA A 228 -14.68 -9.90 1.98
CA ALA A 228 -15.03 -9.44 0.64
C ALA A 228 -16.52 -9.71 0.40
N VAL A 229 -17.33 -8.65 0.34
CA VAL A 229 -18.81 -8.76 0.23
C VAL A 229 -19.33 -8.51 -1.18
N GLN A 230 -18.56 -7.85 -2.03
CA GLN A 230 -18.97 -7.51 -3.39
C GLN A 230 -17.75 -7.39 -4.31
N SER A 231 -17.88 -7.88 -5.55
CA SER A 231 -16.93 -7.63 -6.64
C SER A 231 -17.72 -7.26 -7.88
N SER A 232 -17.32 -6.18 -8.58
CA SER A 232 -17.98 -5.73 -9.80
C SER A 232 -16.97 -5.08 -10.75
N ALA A 233 -17.19 -5.26 -12.05
CA ALA A 233 -16.48 -4.56 -13.11
C ALA A 233 -17.19 -3.25 -13.47
N PHE A 234 -16.42 -2.23 -13.86
CA PHE A 234 -16.98 -1.00 -14.42
C PHE A 234 -17.20 -1.16 -15.93
N LYS A 235 -18.35 -0.71 -16.43
CA LYS A 235 -18.55 -0.58 -17.88
C LYS A 235 -17.73 0.62 -18.37
N LYS A 236 -16.75 0.40 -19.24
CA LYS A 236 -16.04 1.49 -19.92
C LYS A 236 -17.07 2.34 -20.71
N GLY A 237 -17.28 3.59 -20.27
CA GLY A 237 -18.15 4.55 -20.96
C GLY A 237 -19.35 5.09 -20.17
N ASP A 238 -19.62 4.60 -18.97
CA ASP A 238 -20.72 5.11 -18.16
C ASP A 238 -20.20 6.15 -17.15
N THR A 239 -20.38 7.42 -17.47
CA THR A 239 -20.17 8.55 -16.54
C THR A 239 -21.34 8.75 -15.57
N SER A 240 -22.36 7.88 -15.64
CA SER A 240 -23.52 7.92 -14.75
C SER A 240 -23.32 6.96 -13.57
N CYS A 241 -23.32 7.55 -12.39
CA CYS A 241 -23.36 6.87 -11.10
C CYS A 241 -24.51 5.84 -11.05
N GLY A 242 -24.17 4.54 -10.88
CA GLY A 242 -25.11 3.59 -10.31
C GLY A 242 -25.79 2.58 -11.24
N HIS A 243 -25.05 1.63 -11.82
CA HIS A 243 -25.63 0.30 -12.07
C HIS A 243 -24.59 -0.75 -11.72
N VAL A 244 -24.77 -1.33 -10.56
CA VAL A 244 -23.98 -2.45 -10.06
C VAL A 244 -24.51 -3.73 -10.68
N ILE A 245 -23.71 -4.42 -11.47
CA ILE A 245 -24.05 -5.78 -11.91
C ILE A 245 -23.60 -6.73 -10.79
N THR A 246 -24.54 -7.29 -10.07
CA THR A 246 -24.29 -8.40 -9.13
C THR A 246 -24.33 -9.69 -9.93
N ASP A 247 -23.18 -10.30 -10.17
CA ASP A 247 -23.15 -11.71 -10.55
C ASP A 247 -23.39 -12.56 -9.31
N ASN A 248 -24.65 -12.96 -9.13
CA ASN A 248 -25.03 -14.05 -8.25
C ASN A 248 -24.77 -15.38 -8.97
N LYS A 249 -23.69 -16.06 -8.58
CA LYS A 249 -23.61 -17.53 -8.68
C LYS A 249 -22.71 -18.06 -7.59
#